data_081edd8be07f7667ad5bf268c2ef17f7
#
_entry.id   081edd8be07f7667ad5bf268c2ef17f7
#
_cell.length_a   1.000
_cell.length_b   1.000
_cell.length_c   1.000
_cell.angle_alpha   90.00
_cell.angle_beta   90.00
_cell.angle_gamma   90.00
#
_symmetry.space_group_name_H-M   'P 1'
#
loop_
_entity.id
_entity.type
_entity.pdbx_description
1 polymer ?
#
loop_
_entity_poly.entity_id
_entity_poly.type
_entity_poly.pdbx_seq_one_letter_code
_entity_poly.pdbx_strand_id
1 'polypeptide(L)'
;MRILFRNETIISKEKITKTDKYAKVHRIKLTDILKTIMCLTIIICSSILLKRGEYDAIIYIGFAIWGLRDTYKRFNIVSKSGKLIYEFYDDFFGVKTKDIILKVDYEVIKKVITEQDVYYIILEKCGLFLDKDNFTIGEKDEILDFLKGKAITVN
;
A
#
# COMPACT_ATOMS: atom_id res chain seq x y z
N MET A 1 0.74 18.16 -21.10
CA MET A 1 0.09 18.17 -19.79
C MET A 1 1.03 18.87 -18.80
N ARG A 2 0.56 19.87 -18.06
CA ARG A 2 1.41 20.64 -17.13
C ARG A 2 1.44 19.94 -15.78
N ILE A 3 2.63 19.78 -15.20
CA ILE A 3 2.79 19.32 -13.82
C ILE A 3 2.46 20.49 -12.89
N LEU A 4 1.53 20.31 -11.98
CA LEU A 4 1.13 21.30 -10.97
C LEU A 4 2.02 21.22 -9.74
N PHE A 5 2.24 19.98 -9.23
CA PHE A 5 3.13 19.72 -8.10
C PHE A 5 4.02 18.52 -8.41
N ARG A 6 5.25 18.57 -7.91
CA ARG A 6 6.20 17.47 -7.95
C ARG A 6 6.88 17.32 -6.61
N ASN A 7 6.86 16.09 -6.11
CA ASN A 7 7.50 15.71 -4.85
C ASN A 7 8.43 14.52 -5.05
N GLU A 8 9.59 14.57 -4.41
CA GLU A 8 10.63 13.55 -4.50
C GLU A 8 10.89 12.93 -3.12
N THR A 9 10.07 12.00 -2.72
CA THR A 9 10.10 11.38 -1.40
C THR A 9 11.13 10.26 -1.30
N ILE A 10 11.94 10.26 -0.24
CA ILE A 10 12.87 9.18 0.09
C ILE A 10 12.15 8.15 0.97
N ILE A 11 12.24 6.89 0.56
CA ILE A 11 11.62 5.78 1.29
C ILE A 11 12.45 5.45 2.52
N SER A 12 11.85 5.56 3.71
CA SER A 12 12.40 5.07 4.96
C SER A 12 11.52 3.96 5.55
N LYS A 13 12.13 3.04 6.31
CA LYS A 13 11.39 1.95 7.00
C LYS A 13 10.33 2.50 7.96
N GLU A 14 10.62 3.60 8.63
CA GLU A 14 9.70 4.24 9.57
C GLU A 14 8.44 4.75 8.84
N LYS A 15 8.60 5.49 7.74
CA LYS A 15 7.50 6.02 6.94
C LYS A 15 6.63 4.90 6.36
N ILE A 16 7.25 3.81 5.88
CA ILE A 16 6.52 2.62 5.43
C ILE A 16 5.68 2.05 6.56
N THR A 17 6.26 1.87 7.74
CA THR A 17 5.56 1.29 8.90
C THR A 17 4.38 2.16 9.33
N LYS A 18 4.54 3.49 9.37
CA LYS A 18 3.45 4.42 9.67
C LYS A 18 2.38 4.40 8.58
N THR A 19 2.78 4.44 7.31
CA THR A 19 1.85 4.34 6.18
C THR A 19 1.04 3.05 6.23
N ASP A 20 1.70 1.93 6.52
CA ASP A 20 1.05 0.63 6.70
C ASP A 20 0.08 0.62 7.88
N LYS A 21 0.41 1.30 8.99
CA LYS A 21 -0.49 1.44 10.13
C LYS A 21 -1.76 2.19 9.74
N TYR A 22 -1.65 3.31 9.02
CA TYR A 22 -2.80 4.09 8.56
C TYR A 22 -3.61 3.37 7.47
N ALA A 23 -2.94 2.64 6.57
CA ALA A 23 -3.60 1.86 5.54
C ALA A 23 -4.23 0.56 6.09
N LYS A 24 -3.63 -0.07 7.09
CA LYS A 24 -4.15 -1.32 7.69
C LYS A 24 -5.47 -1.14 8.40
N VAL A 25 -5.75 0.02 8.97
CA VAL A 25 -7.07 0.32 9.56
C VAL A 25 -8.20 0.13 8.54
N HIS A 26 -7.91 0.22 7.24
CA HIS A 26 -8.88 0.00 6.16
C HIS A 26 -8.64 -1.28 5.33
N ARG A 27 -7.56 -2.04 5.60
CA ARG A 27 -7.08 -3.13 4.71
C ARG A 27 -7.46 -4.52 5.11
N ILE A 28 -7.72 -4.80 6.37
CA ILE A 28 -8.10 -6.15 6.79
C ILE A 28 -9.54 -6.37 6.36
N LYS A 29 -9.73 -6.87 5.14
CA LYS A 29 -11.02 -7.40 4.73
C LYS A 29 -11.26 -8.68 5.53
N LEU A 30 -12.47 -8.89 5.98
CA LEU A 30 -12.91 -10.14 6.60
C LEU A 30 -12.48 -11.37 5.77
N THR A 31 -12.46 -11.21 4.44
CA THR A 31 -11.99 -12.23 3.49
C THR A 31 -10.52 -12.61 3.66
N ASP A 32 -9.62 -11.67 4.05
CA ASP A 32 -8.19 -11.97 4.22
C ASP A 32 -7.97 -12.70 5.55
N ILE A 33 -8.74 -12.36 6.57
CA ILE A 33 -8.75 -13.10 7.85
C ILE A 33 -9.26 -14.51 7.63
N LEU A 34 -10.39 -14.68 6.94
CA LEU A 34 -10.96 -15.98 6.63
C LEU A 34 -10.00 -16.85 5.81
N LYS A 35 -9.34 -16.29 4.78
CA LYS A 35 -8.31 -17.00 4.02
C LYS A 35 -7.15 -17.47 4.88
N THR A 36 -6.67 -16.60 5.77
CA THR A 36 -5.56 -16.95 6.66
C THR A 36 -5.94 -18.07 7.61
N ILE A 37 -7.13 -18.00 8.22
CA ILE A 37 -7.67 -19.06 9.10
C ILE A 37 -7.79 -20.36 8.31
N MET A 38 -8.39 -20.34 7.10
CA MET A 38 -8.55 -21.50 6.26
C MET A 38 -7.20 -22.15 5.90
N CYS A 39 -6.18 -21.35 5.51
CA CYS A 39 -4.85 -21.89 5.23
C CYS A 39 -4.21 -22.55 6.46
N LEU A 40 -4.34 -21.92 7.65
CA LEU A 40 -3.83 -22.50 8.90
C LEU A 40 -4.54 -23.81 9.25
N THR A 41 -5.86 -23.87 9.09
CA THR A 41 -6.64 -25.10 9.31
C THR A 41 -6.18 -26.23 8.37
N ILE A 42 -5.97 -25.92 7.07
CA ILE A 42 -5.46 -26.91 6.10
C ILE A 42 -4.08 -27.42 6.53
N ILE A 43 -3.17 -26.56 6.98
CA ILE A 43 -1.83 -26.98 7.44
C ILE A 43 -1.95 -27.92 8.64
N ILE A 44 -2.79 -27.59 9.63
CA ILE A 44 -2.97 -28.42 10.83
C ILE A 44 -3.55 -29.77 10.47
N CYS A 45 -4.64 -29.83 9.70
CA CYS A 45 -5.28 -31.08 9.27
C CYS A 45 -4.31 -31.95 8.45
N SER A 46 -3.61 -31.36 7.48
CA SER A 46 -2.64 -32.08 6.66
C SER A 46 -1.45 -32.60 7.47
N SER A 47 -1.03 -31.90 8.51
CA SER A 47 0.03 -32.37 9.41
C SER A 47 -0.41 -33.60 10.22
N ILE A 48 -1.69 -33.69 10.58
CA ILE A 48 -2.26 -34.89 11.26
C ILE A 48 -2.32 -36.08 10.29
N LEU A 49 -2.72 -35.84 9.03
CA LEU A 49 -2.78 -36.89 8.00
C LEU A 49 -1.39 -37.44 7.67
N LEU A 50 -0.37 -36.55 7.58
CA LEU A 50 1.02 -36.98 7.42
C LEU A 50 1.50 -37.92 8.55
N LYS A 51 1.13 -37.64 9.80
CA LYS A 51 1.46 -38.53 10.92
C LYS A 51 0.78 -39.91 10.83
N ARG A 52 -0.30 -40.02 10.05
CA ARG A 52 -1.00 -41.29 9.76
C ARG A 52 -0.43 -42.00 8.54
N GLY A 53 0.59 -41.47 7.89
CA GLY A 53 1.21 -42.05 6.70
C GLY A 53 0.57 -41.66 5.37
N GLU A 54 -0.34 -40.69 5.36
CA GLU A 54 -0.99 -40.21 4.14
C GLU A 54 -0.12 -39.09 3.51
N TYR A 55 0.81 -39.48 2.66
CA TYR A 55 1.81 -38.58 2.07
C TYR A 55 1.23 -37.56 1.08
N ASP A 56 0.05 -37.78 0.51
CA ASP A 56 -0.65 -36.86 -0.37
C ASP A 56 -0.98 -35.51 0.34
N ALA A 57 -1.01 -35.53 1.68
CA ALA A 57 -1.21 -34.34 2.49
C ALA A 57 -0.13 -33.27 2.28
N ILE A 58 1.06 -33.61 1.77
CA ILE A 58 2.13 -32.65 1.44
C ILE A 58 1.67 -31.65 0.39
N ILE A 59 0.87 -32.08 -0.58
CA ILE A 59 0.34 -31.21 -1.64
C ILE A 59 -0.54 -30.11 -1.06
N TYR A 60 -1.40 -30.43 -0.10
CA TYR A 60 -2.29 -29.46 0.55
C TYR A 60 -1.51 -28.44 1.39
N ILE A 61 -0.43 -28.86 2.05
CA ILE A 61 0.48 -27.95 2.77
C ILE A 61 1.13 -26.99 1.79
N GLY A 62 1.60 -27.46 0.64
CA GLY A 62 2.18 -26.64 -0.42
C GLY A 62 1.21 -25.55 -0.91
N PHE A 63 -0.05 -25.90 -1.19
CA PHE A 63 -1.09 -24.94 -1.59
C PHE A 63 -1.41 -23.93 -0.48
N ALA A 64 -1.49 -24.35 0.77
CA ALA A 64 -1.75 -23.46 1.89
C ALA A 64 -0.62 -22.45 2.11
N ILE A 65 0.64 -22.89 2.02
CA ILE A 65 1.82 -22.00 2.09
C ILE A 65 1.82 -21.03 0.92
N TRP A 66 1.50 -21.48 -0.30
CA TRP A 66 1.41 -20.60 -1.47
C TRP A 66 0.31 -19.55 -1.30
N GLY A 67 -0.86 -19.90 -0.78
CA GLY A 67 -1.96 -19.00 -0.48
C GLY A 67 -1.59 -17.94 0.58
N LEU A 68 -0.89 -18.34 1.65
CA LEU A 68 -0.37 -17.42 2.66
C LEU A 68 0.66 -16.46 2.06
N ARG A 69 1.57 -16.95 1.21
CA ARG A 69 2.58 -16.14 0.53
C ARG A 69 1.95 -15.10 -0.41
N ASP A 70 0.89 -15.46 -1.15
CA ASP A 70 0.17 -14.52 -2.03
C ASP A 70 -0.50 -13.41 -1.22
N THR A 71 -1.13 -13.77 -0.11
CA THR A 71 -1.70 -12.78 0.83
C THR A 71 -0.63 -11.85 1.38
N TYR A 72 0.54 -12.38 1.76
CA TYR A 72 1.66 -11.60 2.30
C TYR A 72 2.33 -10.70 1.23
N LYS A 73 2.48 -11.17 -0.02
CA LYS A 73 3.07 -10.37 -1.12
C LYS A 73 2.27 -9.11 -1.44
N ARG A 74 0.96 -9.13 -1.31
CA ARG A 74 0.10 -7.94 -1.54
C ARG A 74 0.39 -6.81 -0.55
N PHE A 75 1.01 -7.12 0.59
CA PHE A 75 1.39 -6.13 1.60
C PHE A 75 2.74 -5.44 1.32
N ASN A 76 3.57 -5.96 0.40
CA ASN A 76 4.98 -5.55 0.27
C ASN A 76 5.35 -4.82 -1.03
N ILE A 77 4.39 -4.24 -1.76
CA ILE A 77 4.66 -3.63 -3.09
C ILE A 77 5.56 -2.38 -3.00
N VAL A 78 5.60 -1.68 -1.87
CA VAL A 78 6.33 -0.41 -1.73
C VAL A 78 7.78 -0.59 -1.24
N SER A 79 8.21 -1.77 -0.83
CA SER A 79 9.45 -1.93 -0.02
C SER A 79 10.77 -1.95 -0.79
N LYS A 80 10.80 -1.76 -2.11
CA LYS A 80 12.02 -2.02 -2.91
C LYS A 80 12.68 -0.82 -3.59
N SER A 81 12.11 0.39 -3.60
CA SER A 81 12.75 1.54 -4.25
C SER A 81 13.18 2.60 -3.26
N GLY A 82 14.41 3.10 -3.39
CA GLY A 82 14.96 4.12 -2.49
C GLY A 82 14.37 5.53 -2.69
N LYS A 83 13.65 5.79 -3.79
CA LYS A 83 13.07 7.10 -4.12
C LYS A 83 11.75 6.93 -4.86
N LEU A 84 10.74 7.71 -4.45
CA LEU A 84 9.46 7.86 -5.12
C LEU A 84 9.35 9.28 -5.65
N ILE A 85 8.92 9.42 -6.89
CA ILE A 85 8.62 10.73 -7.50
C ILE A 85 7.11 10.78 -7.74
N TYR A 86 6.47 11.80 -7.17
CA TYR A 86 5.06 12.08 -7.36
C TYR A 86 4.91 13.29 -8.27
N GLU A 87 4.10 13.16 -9.31
CA GLU A 87 3.75 14.27 -10.22
C GLU A 87 2.25 14.42 -10.24
N PHE A 88 1.74 15.56 -9.82
CA PHE A 88 0.32 15.88 -9.77
C PHE A 88 -0.07 16.70 -10.99
N TYR A 89 -1.13 16.25 -11.65
CA TYR A 89 -1.76 16.88 -12.80
C TYR A 89 -3.20 17.24 -12.44
N ASP A 90 -3.93 17.90 -13.34
CA ASP A 90 -5.34 18.28 -13.09
C ASP A 90 -6.24 17.08 -12.82
N ASP A 91 -6.12 15.99 -13.57
CA ASP A 91 -7.08 14.87 -13.53
C ASP A 91 -6.56 13.64 -12.78
N PHE A 92 -5.26 13.50 -12.60
CA PHE A 92 -4.62 12.36 -11.96
C PHE A 92 -3.28 12.73 -11.37
N PHE A 93 -2.69 11.83 -10.59
CA PHE A 93 -1.28 11.93 -10.22
C PHE A 93 -0.50 10.68 -10.64
N GLY A 94 0.75 10.88 -10.98
CA GLY A 94 1.70 9.83 -11.32
C GLY A 94 2.60 9.49 -10.15
N VAL A 95 2.82 8.20 -9.89
CA VAL A 95 3.84 7.71 -8.96
C VAL A 95 4.91 7.01 -9.78
N LYS A 96 6.11 7.56 -9.78
CA LYS A 96 7.25 7.02 -10.51
C LYS A 96 8.25 6.40 -9.55
N THR A 97 8.67 5.20 -9.85
CA THR A 97 9.84 4.55 -9.26
C THR A 97 10.89 4.36 -10.35
N LYS A 98 12.04 3.76 -10.00
CA LYS A 98 13.10 3.47 -10.98
C LYS A 98 12.58 2.67 -12.19
N ASP A 99 11.63 1.75 -11.96
CA ASP A 99 11.21 0.76 -12.94
C ASP A 99 9.71 0.82 -13.30
N ILE A 100 8.92 1.65 -12.61
CA ILE A 100 7.46 1.64 -12.73
C ILE A 100 6.93 3.08 -12.74
N ILE A 101 6.00 3.35 -13.66
CA ILE A 101 5.17 4.55 -13.67
C ILE A 101 3.73 4.09 -13.44
N LEU A 102 3.14 4.53 -12.35
CA LEU A 102 1.74 4.25 -12.00
C LEU A 102 0.92 5.54 -12.13
N LYS A 103 -0.14 5.50 -12.93
CA LYS A 103 -1.15 6.55 -12.97
C LYS A 103 -2.23 6.24 -11.93
N VAL A 104 -2.60 7.24 -11.13
CA VAL A 104 -3.58 7.11 -10.05
C VAL A 104 -4.61 8.24 -10.17
N ASP A 105 -5.88 7.89 -10.31
CA ASP A 105 -6.97 8.85 -10.37
C ASP A 105 -7.30 9.36 -8.95
N TYR A 106 -7.71 10.62 -8.82
CA TYR A 106 -8.01 11.22 -7.51
C TYR A 106 -9.16 10.55 -6.78
N GLU A 107 -10.11 9.97 -7.50
CA GLU A 107 -11.27 9.27 -6.93
C GLU A 107 -10.91 8.07 -6.03
N VAL A 108 -9.74 7.45 -6.24
CA VAL A 108 -9.29 6.33 -5.39
C VAL A 108 -8.68 6.77 -4.07
N ILE A 109 -8.48 8.09 -3.87
CA ILE A 109 -7.99 8.64 -2.60
C ILE A 109 -9.15 8.69 -1.60
N LYS A 110 -8.99 7.99 -0.48
CA LYS A 110 -9.99 7.99 0.61
C LYS A 110 -9.83 9.19 1.53
N LYS A 111 -8.60 9.49 1.88
CA LYS A 111 -8.25 10.64 2.74
C LYS A 111 -6.77 10.93 2.70
N VAL A 112 -6.42 12.14 3.11
CA VAL A 112 -5.04 12.56 3.39
C VAL A 112 -4.92 12.82 4.88
N ILE A 113 -3.85 12.29 5.50
CA ILE A 113 -3.52 12.54 6.91
C ILE A 113 -2.26 13.39 6.94
N THR A 114 -2.32 14.48 7.70
CA THR A 114 -1.21 15.42 7.86
C THR A 114 -0.47 15.13 9.15
N GLU A 115 0.82 14.79 9.06
CA GLU A 115 1.75 14.81 10.20
C GLU A 115 2.77 15.95 10.01
N GLN A 116 3.65 16.16 11.00
CA GLN A 116 4.59 17.29 11.01
C GLN A 116 5.37 17.41 9.70
N ASP A 117 5.99 16.30 9.25
CA ASP A 117 6.93 16.31 8.12
C ASP A 117 6.42 15.55 6.89
N VAL A 118 5.23 14.92 6.97
CA VAL A 118 4.76 13.97 5.95
C VAL A 118 3.26 14.08 5.74
N TYR A 119 2.84 13.99 4.48
CA TYR A 119 1.45 13.72 4.09
C TYR A 119 1.28 12.25 3.77
N TYR A 120 0.32 11.59 4.42
CA TYR A 120 -0.07 10.21 4.11
C TYR A 120 -1.32 10.22 3.26
N ILE A 121 -1.21 9.77 2.01
CA ILE A 121 -2.33 9.61 1.08
C ILE A 121 -2.84 8.18 1.19
N ILE A 122 -4.03 8.02 1.73
CA ILE A 122 -4.65 6.72 1.92
C ILE A 122 -5.55 6.43 0.72
N LEU A 123 -5.16 5.43 -0.06
CA LEU A 123 -5.90 4.92 -1.19
C LEU A 123 -6.77 3.74 -0.76
N GLU A 124 -7.64 3.28 -1.65
CA GLU A 124 -8.51 2.12 -1.40
C GLU A 124 -7.73 0.85 -1.02
N LYS A 125 -6.58 0.63 -1.65
CA LYS A 125 -5.79 -0.61 -1.53
C LYS A 125 -4.40 -0.44 -0.93
N CYS A 126 -3.91 0.80 -0.83
CA CYS A 126 -2.57 1.08 -0.32
C CYS A 126 -2.48 2.50 0.26
N GLY A 127 -1.44 2.76 1.03
CA GLY A 127 -1.07 4.09 1.46
C GLY A 127 0.19 4.53 0.72
N LEU A 128 0.27 5.83 0.46
CA LEU A 128 1.42 6.51 -0.07
C LEU A 128 1.82 7.61 0.92
N PHE A 129 3.02 8.13 0.82
CA PHE A 129 3.48 9.23 1.68
C PHE A 129 4.34 10.20 0.89
N LEU A 130 4.21 11.50 1.20
CA LEU A 130 4.98 12.58 0.61
C LEU A 130 5.69 13.36 1.70
N ASP A 131 6.98 13.60 1.52
CA ASP A 131 7.77 14.47 2.40
C ASP A 131 7.44 15.93 2.11
N LYS A 132 7.07 16.69 3.14
CA LYS A 132 6.68 18.11 2.99
C LYS A 132 7.79 18.99 2.45
N ASP A 133 9.03 18.69 2.79
CA ASP A 133 10.19 19.50 2.42
C ASP A 133 10.80 19.12 1.06
N ASN A 134 10.25 18.08 0.40
CA ASN A 134 10.81 17.56 -0.85
C ASN A 134 9.96 17.91 -2.09
N PHE A 135 9.20 19.01 -2.05
CA PHE A 135 8.53 19.56 -3.21
C PHE A 135 9.54 20.29 -4.10
N THR A 136 9.58 19.90 -5.38
CA THR A 136 10.43 20.53 -6.42
C THR A 136 9.63 21.39 -7.38
N ILE A 137 8.31 21.24 -7.43
CA ILE A 137 7.36 22.08 -8.17
C ILE A 137 6.13 22.26 -7.28
N GLY A 138 5.63 23.49 -7.16
CA GLY A 138 4.52 23.88 -6.28
C GLY A 138 4.92 23.94 -4.81
N GLU A 139 4.07 24.53 -4.00
CA GLU A 139 4.31 24.68 -2.57
C GLU A 139 3.57 23.60 -1.77
N LYS A 140 4.15 23.23 -0.61
CA LYS A 140 3.62 22.17 0.24
C LYS A 140 2.21 22.45 0.78
N ASP A 141 1.91 23.71 1.02
CA ASP A 141 0.61 24.10 1.59
C ASP A 141 -0.48 24.18 0.51
N GLU A 142 -0.13 24.55 -0.71
CA GLU A 142 -1.06 24.63 -1.84
C GLU A 142 -1.58 23.24 -2.28
N ILE A 143 -0.80 22.17 -2.10
CA ILE A 143 -1.25 20.83 -2.47
C ILE A 143 -2.43 20.37 -1.63
N LEU A 144 -2.52 20.76 -0.36
CA LEU A 144 -3.66 20.39 0.47
C LEU A 144 -4.95 21.03 -0.01
N ASP A 145 -4.87 22.32 -0.38
CA ASP A 145 -6.03 23.04 -0.89
C ASP A 145 -6.44 22.52 -2.27
N PHE A 146 -5.45 22.17 -3.10
CA PHE A 146 -5.71 21.49 -4.36
C PHE A 146 -6.44 20.14 -4.14
N LEU A 147 -5.98 19.30 -3.20
CA LEU A 147 -6.62 18.02 -2.90
C LEU A 147 -8.02 18.19 -2.28
N LYS A 148 -8.23 19.19 -1.42
CA LYS A 148 -9.58 19.56 -0.93
C LYS A 148 -10.50 19.96 -2.08
N GLY A 149 -9.99 20.72 -3.06
CA GLY A 149 -10.73 21.08 -4.28
C GLY A 149 -11.18 19.87 -5.12
N LYS A 150 -10.52 18.72 -4.97
CA LYS A 150 -10.93 17.42 -5.56
C LYS A 150 -11.89 16.62 -4.66
N ALA A 151 -12.52 17.24 -3.67
CA ALA A 151 -13.42 16.61 -2.68
C ALA A 151 -12.75 15.52 -1.82
N ILE A 152 -11.43 15.59 -1.62
CA ILE A 152 -10.68 14.64 -0.79
C ILE A 152 -10.66 15.13 0.65
N THR A 153 -11.04 14.25 1.59
CA THR A 153 -10.99 14.55 3.03
C THR A 153 -9.54 14.69 3.49
N VAL A 154 -9.20 15.83 4.09
CA VAL A 154 -7.88 16.12 4.68
C VAL A 154 -8.05 16.25 6.19
N ASN A 155 -7.30 15.43 6.97
CA ASN A 155 -7.29 15.39 8.44
C ASN A 155 -5.90 15.73 8.98
#